data_28f0aa231602afebca2429f8d0b31e0b
#
_entry.id   28f0aa231602afebca2429f8d0b31e0b
#
_cell.length_a   1.000
_cell.length_b   1.000
_cell.length_c   1.000
_cell.angle_alpha   90.00
_cell.angle_beta   90.00
_cell.angle_gamma   90.00
#
_symmetry.space_group_name_H-M   'P 1'
#
loop_
_entity.id
_entity.type
_entity.pdbx_description
1 polymer ?
#
loop_
_entity_poly.entity_id
_entity_poly.type
_entity_poly.pdbx_seq_one_letter_code
_entity_poly.pdbx_strand_id
1 'polypeptide(L)'
;MNAKPSFPMSLARICLSATAVAALIGLSSPSFAQSPASGSPPKLNDRRPFLAPGARTSEDPVRIPMRPVAEDGPELVIRGGRLFDAVSGDTRLATVVVQGNRIKAVLPPDATGWAPDAHIIDAAGKTVMPGLIDMHTHVTYPDRSSPFDEQGSEGAGTLRGQRNLRYFLESGFTSVRDLNGVSNAPFLLSQWSAAGMIPAPRVFAAGWIITGTGGHATERPSIPSHGPEYAKEVDGPDAWRGMVRKAFKGGASVIKIASHFAPDEVRAAIEEAHLLGLKVTCDCETIYTEMAVDAGIDMIEHPLPRSDAAIATMAKKKIAAVPTLQVYQNLLDRAGGFYGSTSRRFTMTSQGNFDEFKKMKAAGIVMGVGTDTIGDASLMVPNSYIAELKWFVRGGYSRIDALKAATIVNARLLDMGDELGSIEAGKLADIIVVDGRPDENLDDLAKVEEVIKDGQWLIRDGELVTPRHVSTPLVKPSPPADVK
;
A
#
# COMPACT_ATOMS: atom_id res chain seq x y z
N MET A 1 32.31 -63.42 -32.46
CA MET A 1 33.71 -63.78 -32.24
C MET A 1 34.25 -62.88 -31.15
N ASN A 2 34.47 -63.49 -30.02
CA ASN A 2 35.62 -63.42 -29.09
C ASN A 2 35.98 -62.00 -28.53
N ALA A 3 36.21 -61.80 -27.28
CA ALA A 3 36.17 -62.57 -26.05
C ALA A 3 36.40 -61.54 -24.91
N LYS A 4 35.76 -61.72 -23.78
CA LYS A 4 36.18 -61.15 -22.48
C LYS A 4 37.50 -61.76 -22.02
N PRO A 5 38.25 -61.19 -21.12
CA PRO A 5 38.30 -61.86 -19.83
C PRO A 5 38.20 -60.97 -18.59
N SER A 6 37.91 -61.67 -17.52
CA SER A 6 37.51 -61.31 -16.19
C SER A 6 38.65 -61.51 -15.16
N PHE A 7 38.55 -60.70 -14.01
CA PHE A 7 38.90 -61.02 -12.58
C PHE A 7 40.39 -61.05 -12.14
N PRO A 8 40.65 -60.98 -10.80
CA PRO A 8 39.81 -60.97 -9.62
C PRO A 8 40.20 -60.00 -8.45
N MET A 9 39.35 -60.01 -7.41
CA MET A 9 39.38 -59.47 -6.06
C MET A 9 40.66 -59.65 -5.22
N SER A 10 40.90 -58.78 -4.27
CA SER A 10 41.36 -59.13 -2.92
C SER A 10 40.96 -58.10 -1.84
N LEU A 11 40.32 -58.61 -0.80
CA LEU A 11 40.02 -57.95 0.47
C LEU A 11 41.28 -57.89 1.33
N ALA A 12 41.49 -56.80 2.04
CA ALA A 12 42.21 -56.85 3.32
C ALA A 12 41.61 -55.76 4.29
N ARG A 13 41.01 -56.24 5.33
CA ARG A 13 40.63 -55.49 6.52
C ARG A 13 41.89 -55.26 7.36
N ILE A 14 42.06 -54.00 7.79
CA ILE A 14 42.94 -53.71 8.96
C ILE A 14 42.14 -52.80 9.87
N CYS A 15 41.80 -53.34 11.06
CA CYS A 15 41.38 -52.59 12.24
C CYS A 15 42.60 -52.00 12.89
N LEU A 16 42.59 -50.70 13.12
CA LEU A 16 43.48 -50.08 14.12
C LEU A 16 42.64 -49.09 14.96
N SER A 17 42.55 -49.43 16.22
CA SER A 17 42.06 -48.60 17.29
C SER A 17 43.06 -47.47 17.60
N ALA A 18 42.61 -46.22 17.61
CA ALA A 18 43.39 -45.13 18.16
C ALA A 18 42.46 -44.27 19.02
N THR A 19 42.73 -44.33 20.30
CA THR A 19 42.23 -43.44 21.35
C THR A 19 42.74 -42.01 21.08
N ALA A 20 41.84 -41.07 20.82
CA ALA A 20 42.19 -39.68 20.68
C ALA A 20 41.61 -38.86 21.86
N VAL A 21 42.53 -38.20 22.53
CA VAL A 21 42.31 -37.23 23.61
C VAL A 21 41.48 -36.05 23.13
N ALA A 22 40.35 -35.82 23.78
CA ALA A 22 39.51 -34.65 23.54
C ALA A 22 40.15 -33.41 24.21
N ALA A 23 40.71 -32.53 23.39
CA ALA A 23 41.03 -31.17 23.83
C ALA A 23 39.76 -30.31 23.63
N LEU A 24 39.10 -29.90 24.71
CA LEU A 24 38.06 -28.89 24.72
C LEU A 24 38.66 -27.54 24.34
N ILE A 25 38.47 -27.13 23.08
CA ILE A 25 38.56 -25.74 22.71
C ILE A 25 37.12 -25.19 22.74
N GLY A 26 36.84 -24.43 23.79
CA GLY A 26 35.58 -23.68 23.90
C GLY A 26 35.51 -22.58 22.83
N LEU A 27 34.89 -22.89 21.71
CA LEU A 27 34.40 -21.88 20.79
C LEU A 27 33.06 -21.38 21.33
N SER A 28 33.09 -20.27 22.03
CA SER A 28 31.91 -19.49 22.34
C SER A 28 31.31 -19.01 21.02
N SER A 29 30.22 -19.64 20.60
CA SER A 29 29.36 -19.12 19.51
C SER A 29 28.94 -17.71 19.91
N PRO A 30 29.00 -16.73 19.00
CA PRO A 30 28.44 -15.42 19.30
C PRO A 30 26.95 -15.61 19.55
N SER A 31 26.54 -15.30 20.76
CA SER A 31 25.14 -15.20 21.16
C SER A 31 24.51 -14.11 20.28
N PHE A 32 23.70 -14.50 19.30
CA PHE A 32 22.81 -13.55 18.66
C PHE A 32 21.86 -13.03 19.74
N ALA A 33 22.01 -11.78 20.09
CA ALA A 33 21.12 -11.10 21.00
C ALA A 33 19.68 -11.31 20.52
N GLN A 34 18.86 -11.93 21.36
CA GLN A 34 17.43 -12.02 21.13
C GLN A 34 16.86 -10.60 21.14
N SER A 35 16.44 -10.14 19.98
CA SER A 35 15.63 -8.92 19.86
C SER A 35 14.32 -9.10 20.63
N PRO A 36 13.81 -8.06 21.29
CA PRO A 36 12.56 -8.15 22.04
C PRO A 36 11.40 -8.49 21.09
N ALA A 37 10.58 -9.43 21.53
CA ALA A 37 9.41 -9.91 20.84
C ALA A 37 8.30 -8.84 20.88
N SER A 38 8.28 -7.96 19.88
CA SER A 38 7.10 -7.22 19.42
C SER A 38 7.51 -6.47 18.15
N GLY A 39 7.12 -6.96 16.98
CA GLY A 39 7.42 -6.29 15.72
C GLY A 39 7.39 -7.26 14.56
N SER A 40 7.12 -6.75 13.41
CA SER A 40 7.27 -7.43 12.13
C SER A 40 8.60 -8.18 12.06
N PRO A 41 8.66 -9.32 11.36
CA PRO A 41 9.92 -10.05 11.22
C PRO A 41 11.02 -9.11 10.71
N PRO A 42 12.27 -9.25 11.19
CA PRO A 42 13.34 -8.36 10.79
C PRO A 42 13.48 -8.38 9.27
N LYS A 43 13.46 -7.20 8.66
CA LYS A 43 13.70 -7.06 7.22
C LYS A 43 15.12 -7.55 6.96
N LEU A 44 15.28 -8.52 6.08
CA LEU A 44 16.58 -9.17 5.81
C LEU A 44 17.68 -8.19 5.34
N ASN A 45 17.29 -7.03 4.87
CA ASN A 45 18.20 -5.96 4.46
C ASN A 45 18.22 -4.76 5.41
N ASP A 46 17.72 -4.91 6.64
CA ASP A 46 17.83 -3.86 7.65
C ASP A 46 19.30 -3.67 8.06
N ARG A 47 19.86 -2.53 7.67
CA ARG A 47 21.26 -2.17 7.98
C ARG A 47 21.41 -1.48 9.32
N ARG A 48 20.33 -1.06 9.96
CA ARG A 48 20.37 -0.34 11.25
C ARG A 48 21.18 -1.03 12.34
N PRO A 49 21.14 -2.37 12.47
CA PRO A 49 21.98 -3.06 13.45
C PRO A 49 23.49 -2.89 13.27
N PHE A 50 23.92 -2.49 12.06
CA PHE A 50 25.34 -2.30 11.69
C PHE A 50 25.76 -0.83 11.69
N LEU A 51 24.86 0.08 12.02
CA LEU A 51 25.11 1.52 11.99
C LEU A 51 25.15 2.09 13.40
N ALA A 52 25.78 3.25 13.55
CA ALA A 52 25.75 3.98 14.80
C ALA A 52 24.30 4.30 15.22
N PRO A 53 23.99 4.30 16.54
CA PRO A 53 22.66 4.67 17.02
C PRO A 53 22.23 6.03 16.44
N GLY A 54 21.00 6.09 15.90
CA GLY A 54 20.47 7.29 15.27
C GLY A 54 20.92 7.54 13.83
N ALA A 55 21.80 6.72 13.25
CA ALA A 55 22.12 6.80 11.82
C ALA A 55 20.90 6.46 10.99
N ARG A 56 20.63 7.29 9.96
CA ARG A 56 19.57 7.06 8.98
C ARG A 56 20.11 6.24 7.81
N THR A 57 19.31 5.32 7.29
CA THR A 57 19.64 4.60 6.06
C THR A 57 18.95 5.29 4.87
N SER A 58 19.60 5.30 3.73
CA SER A 58 19.01 5.81 2.49
C SER A 58 17.85 4.94 1.97
N GLU A 59 17.63 3.79 2.56
CA GLU A 59 16.60 2.83 2.17
C GLU A 59 15.24 3.15 2.77
N ASP A 60 15.20 3.78 3.94
CA ASP A 60 13.95 4.15 4.61
C ASP A 60 13.10 5.11 3.75
N PRO A 61 13.65 6.15 3.09
CA PRO A 61 12.89 7.03 2.20
C PRO A 61 12.55 6.43 0.83
N VAL A 62 13.31 5.45 0.35
CA VAL A 62 13.16 4.92 -1.02
C VAL A 62 11.89 4.08 -1.17
N ARG A 63 11.48 3.38 -0.12
CA ARG A 63 10.31 2.49 -0.15
C ARG A 63 9.01 3.20 0.15
N ILE A 64 9.07 4.18 1.02
CA ILE A 64 7.93 4.97 1.47
C ILE A 64 8.39 6.41 1.37
N PRO A 65 8.17 7.06 0.21
CA PRO A 65 8.60 8.43 0.03
C PRO A 65 7.85 9.31 1.02
N MET A 66 8.57 9.81 2.01
CA MET A 66 8.07 10.76 3.00
C MET A 66 8.91 12.01 2.99
N ARG A 67 8.27 13.12 3.29
CA ARG A 67 9.00 14.36 3.56
C ARG A 67 9.85 14.19 4.82
N PRO A 68 11.02 14.84 4.88
CA PRO A 68 11.76 14.93 6.14
C PRO A 68 10.87 15.49 7.23
N VAL A 69 11.13 15.09 8.48
CA VAL A 69 10.44 15.68 9.63
C VAL A 69 10.72 17.18 9.64
N ALA A 70 9.65 17.97 9.64
CA ALA A 70 9.71 19.42 9.79
C ALA A 70 8.93 19.75 11.07
N GLU A 71 9.59 20.40 11.99
CA GLU A 71 9.00 20.84 13.27
C GLU A 71 8.88 22.37 13.33
N ASP A 72 9.34 23.06 12.28
CA ASP A 72 9.36 24.50 12.18
C ASP A 72 8.14 25.05 11.42
N GLY A 73 7.81 26.29 11.65
CA GLY A 73 6.74 27.01 10.97
C GLY A 73 5.55 27.33 11.89
N PRO A 74 4.56 28.11 11.39
CA PRO A 74 3.37 28.44 12.14
C PRO A 74 2.56 27.19 12.47
N GLU A 75 1.90 27.23 13.62
CA GLU A 75 0.98 26.19 14.02
C GLU A 75 -0.28 26.22 13.15
N LEU A 76 -0.83 25.02 12.84
CA LEU A 76 -2.17 24.86 12.30
C LEU A 76 -3.04 24.22 13.39
N VAL A 77 -4.11 24.93 13.76
CA VAL A 77 -4.99 24.53 14.86
C VAL A 77 -6.38 24.22 14.33
N ILE A 78 -6.83 22.99 14.50
CA ILE A 78 -8.18 22.53 14.14
C ILE A 78 -8.96 22.45 15.46
N ARG A 79 -9.84 23.43 15.72
CA ARG A 79 -10.48 23.57 17.01
C ARG A 79 -11.96 23.20 16.98
N GLY A 80 -12.43 22.66 18.13
CA GLY A 80 -13.85 22.49 18.42
C GLY A 80 -14.57 21.40 17.64
N GLY A 81 -13.82 20.60 16.86
CA GLY A 81 -14.38 19.51 16.07
C GLY A 81 -14.65 18.23 16.87
N ARG A 82 -15.53 17.39 16.33
CA ARG A 82 -15.73 16.02 16.79
C ARG A 82 -14.60 15.14 16.27
N LEU A 83 -13.61 14.89 17.09
CA LEU A 83 -12.48 14.00 16.74
C LEU A 83 -12.96 12.55 16.73
N PHE A 84 -12.86 11.89 15.57
CA PHE A 84 -12.98 10.44 15.44
C PHE A 84 -11.65 9.78 15.79
N ASP A 85 -11.61 9.03 16.88
CA ASP A 85 -10.47 8.22 17.28
C ASP A 85 -10.51 6.89 16.52
N ALA A 86 -9.66 6.76 15.51
CA ALA A 86 -9.62 5.56 14.66
C ALA A 86 -9.07 4.32 15.39
N VAL A 87 -8.45 4.46 16.55
CA VAL A 87 -7.93 3.33 17.35
C VAL A 87 -9.04 2.76 18.23
N SER A 88 -9.65 3.59 19.09
CA SER A 88 -10.76 3.16 19.95
C SER A 88 -12.07 3.02 19.19
N GLY A 89 -12.34 3.92 18.24
CA GLY A 89 -13.62 4.07 17.56
C GLY A 89 -14.54 5.10 18.23
N ASP A 90 -14.07 5.75 19.29
CA ASP A 90 -14.84 6.76 19.99
C ASP A 90 -14.83 8.11 19.25
N THR A 91 -15.83 8.94 19.54
CA THR A 91 -15.89 10.31 19.03
C THR A 91 -16.00 11.28 20.20
N ARG A 92 -15.14 12.29 20.24
CA ARG A 92 -15.14 13.32 21.30
C ARG A 92 -14.81 14.68 20.75
N LEU A 93 -15.22 15.73 21.44
CA LEU A 93 -14.76 17.09 21.10
C LEU A 93 -13.28 17.25 21.47
N ALA A 94 -12.50 17.81 20.55
CA ALA A 94 -11.08 18.06 20.75
C ALA A 94 -10.59 19.23 19.90
N THR A 95 -9.39 19.71 20.24
CA THR A 95 -8.59 20.62 19.42
C THR A 95 -7.30 19.89 19.01
N VAL A 96 -7.00 19.89 17.72
CA VAL A 96 -5.78 19.27 17.18
C VAL A 96 -4.80 20.37 16.77
N VAL A 97 -3.57 20.29 17.26
CA VAL A 97 -2.49 21.23 16.93
C VAL A 97 -1.48 20.51 16.07
N VAL A 98 -1.20 21.06 14.90
CA VAL A 98 -0.19 20.59 13.96
C VAL A 98 0.95 21.59 13.92
N GLN A 99 2.20 21.11 13.87
CA GLN A 99 3.39 21.93 13.62
C GLN A 99 4.32 21.21 12.65
N GLY A 100 4.78 21.94 11.64
CA GLY A 100 5.51 21.33 10.55
C GLY A 100 4.67 20.25 9.84
N ASN A 101 5.15 19.02 9.79
CA ASN A 101 4.40 17.89 9.20
C ASN A 101 3.86 16.91 10.25
N ARG A 102 3.87 17.28 11.53
CA ARG A 102 3.48 16.40 12.63
C ARG A 102 2.30 16.94 13.44
N ILE A 103 1.52 16.02 13.96
CA ILE A 103 0.54 16.32 14.98
C ILE A 103 1.32 16.63 16.28
N LYS A 104 1.29 17.87 16.72
CA LYS A 104 1.96 18.33 17.94
C LYS A 104 1.22 17.89 19.18
N ALA A 105 -0.10 18.05 19.20
CA ALA A 105 -0.92 17.73 20.34
C ALA A 105 -2.38 17.50 19.96
N VAL A 106 -3.09 16.72 20.79
CA VAL A 106 -4.54 16.60 20.81
C VAL A 106 -5.01 17.08 22.19
N LEU A 107 -5.72 18.18 22.21
CA LEU A 107 -6.05 18.96 23.40
C LEU A 107 -7.57 18.96 23.69
N PRO A 108 -8.01 19.34 24.90
CA PRO A 108 -9.42 19.63 25.17
C PRO A 108 -10.02 20.67 24.20
N PRO A 109 -11.34 20.65 23.95
CA PRO A 109 -11.97 21.51 22.96
C PRO A 109 -11.86 23.01 23.27
N ASP A 110 -11.71 23.38 24.54
CA ASP A 110 -11.57 24.72 25.06
C ASP A 110 -10.11 25.17 25.23
N ALA A 111 -9.15 24.39 24.79
CA ALA A 111 -7.74 24.74 24.84
C ALA A 111 -7.45 26.04 24.10
N THR A 112 -6.49 26.78 24.62
CA THR A 112 -5.98 28.06 24.08
C THR A 112 -4.48 28.12 24.27
N GLY A 113 -3.81 29.16 23.75
CA GLY A 113 -2.38 29.40 24.00
C GLY A 113 -1.44 28.95 22.88
N TRP A 114 -1.97 28.77 21.67
CA TRP A 114 -1.14 28.61 20.45
C TRP A 114 -0.49 29.93 20.03
N ALA A 115 0.46 29.88 19.13
CA ALA A 115 1.20 31.04 18.66
C ALA A 115 0.28 32.10 18.02
N PRO A 116 0.59 33.40 18.12
CA PRO A 116 -0.25 34.45 17.55
C PRO A 116 -0.40 34.40 16.02
N ASP A 117 0.53 33.76 15.34
CA ASP A 117 0.57 33.53 13.89
C ASP A 117 0.01 32.18 13.45
N ALA A 118 -0.60 31.43 14.40
CA ALA A 118 -1.21 30.15 14.10
C ALA A 118 -2.38 30.30 13.11
N HIS A 119 -2.45 29.38 12.15
CA HIS A 119 -3.60 29.24 11.28
C HIS A 119 -4.70 28.45 11.99
N ILE A 120 -5.93 29.00 11.99
CA ILE A 120 -7.05 28.40 12.70
C ILE A 120 -8.07 27.84 11.71
N ILE A 121 -8.41 26.56 11.86
CA ILE A 121 -9.56 25.93 11.23
C ILE A 121 -10.64 25.76 12.30
N ASP A 122 -11.80 26.38 12.09
CA ASP A 122 -12.97 26.19 12.96
C ASP A 122 -13.75 24.95 12.49
N ALA A 123 -13.64 23.87 13.25
CA ALA A 123 -14.31 22.61 12.98
C ALA A 123 -15.57 22.41 13.85
N ALA A 124 -16.11 23.48 14.45
CA ALA A 124 -17.31 23.39 15.26
C ALA A 124 -18.49 22.76 14.48
N GLY A 125 -19.08 21.69 15.03
CA GLY A 125 -20.18 20.95 14.39
C GLY A 125 -19.72 19.91 13.36
N LYS A 126 -18.45 19.91 12.93
CA LYS A 126 -17.86 19.02 11.92
C LYS A 126 -17.10 17.85 12.56
N THR A 127 -16.81 16.83 11.78
CA THR A 127 -15.98 15.69 12.20
C THR A 127 -14.55 15.86 11.73
N VAL A 128 -13.60 15.74 12.66
CA VAL A 128 -12.15 15.70 12.40
C VAL A 128 -11.72 14.26 12.46
N MET A 129 -11.12 13.73 11.40
CA MET A 129 -10.70 12.34 11.33
C MET A 129 -9.39 12.18 10.55
N PRO A 130 -8.69 11.03 10.68
CA PRO A 130 -7.53 10.76 9.84
C PRO A 130 -7.92 10.80 8.37
N GLY A 131 -6.99 11.22 7.52
CA GLY A 131 -7.16 11.14 6.08
C GLY A 131 -7.46 9.71 5.63
N LEU A 132 -8.32 9.58 4.62
CA LEU A 132 -8.70 8.30 4.05
C LEU A 132 -7.53 7.66 3.31
N ILE A 133 -7.47 6.34 3.33
CA ILE A 133 -6.48 5.53 2.62
C ILE A 133 -7.20 4.58 1.68
N ASP A 134 -6.93 4.66 0.38
CA ASP A 134 -7.44 3.69 -0.60
C ASP A 134 -6.37 2.63 -0.91
N MET A 135 -6.66 1.36 -0.61
CA MET A 135 -5.70 0.26 -0.73
C MET A 135 -5.62 -0.35 -2.13
N HIS A 136 -6.42 0.13 -3.09
CA HIS A 136 -6.37 -0.40 -4.45
C HIS A 136 -6.82 0.65 -5.46
N THR A 137 -5.89 1.24 -6.17
CA THR A 137 -6.14 2.24 -7.21
C THR A 137 -5.34 1.97 -8.48
N HIS A 138 -5.76 2.60 -9.57
CA HIS A 138 -5.11 2.60 -10.89
C HIS A 138 -5.10 4.02 -11.45
N VAL A 139 -4.32 4.92 -10.81
CA VAL A 139 -4.41 6.36 -11.06
C VAL A 139 -3.99 6.77 -12.47
N THR A 140 -3.23 5.94 -13.16
CA THR A 140 -2.76 6.25 -14.53
C THR A 140 -3.58 5.59 -15.63
N TYR A 141 -4.64 4.85 -15.29
CA TYR A 141 -5.50 4.19 -16.28
C TYR A 141 -6.27 5.21 -17.11
N PRO A 142 -6.48 4.94 -18.42
CA PRO A 142 -7.18 5.86 -19.32
C PRO A 142 -8.65 5.99 -18.95
N ASP A 143 -9.19 7.19 -19.15
CA ASP A 143 -10.62 7.43 -19.10
C ASP A 143 -11.27 6.83 -20.33
N ARG A 144 -12.26 5.98 -20.15
CA ARG A 144 -12.98 5.33 -21.26
C ARG A 144 -13.80 6.33 -22.09
N SER A 145 -14.13 7.47 -21.50
CA SER A 145 -14.94 8.53 -22.10
C SER A 145 -14.11 9.61 -22.80
N SER A 146 -12.79 9.66 -22.63
CA SER A 146 -11.94 10.70 -23.19
C SER A 146 -11.46 10.34 -24.61
N PRO A 147 -11.78 11.14 -25.63
CA PRO A 147 -11.25 10.93 -26.98
C PRO A 147 -9.77 11.35 -27.14
N PHE A 148 -9.20 12.02 -26.13
CA PHE A 148 -7.82 12.52 -26.15
C PHE A 148 -6.87 11.68 -25.32
N ASP A 149 -7.33 10.56 -24.79
CA ASP A 149 -6.56 9.76 -23.85
C ASP A 149 -5.71 8.73 -24.61
N GLU A 150 -4.46 9.08 -24.87
CA GLU A 150 -3.50 8.17 -25.48
C GLU A 150 -3.18 7.02 -24.50
N GLN A 151 -3.63 5.85 -24.87
CA GLN A 151 -3.38 4.63 -24.10
C GLN A 151 -1.91 4.20 -24.26
N GLY A 152 -1.26 3.84 -23.16
CA GLY A 152 0.12 3.34 -23.16
C GLY A 152 1.22 4.40 -23.21
N SER A 153 0.91 5.68 -23.38
CA SER A 153 1.88 6.75 -23.28
C SER A 153 2.21 7.05 -21.81
N GLU A 154 3.49 6.94 -21.42
CA GLU A 154 3.94 7.29 -20.07
C GLU A 154 3.65 8.77 -19.74
N GLY A 155 3.86 9.68 -20.70
CA GLY A 155 3.56 11.10 -20.53
C GLY A 155 2.08 11.36 -20.29
N ALA A 156 1.19 10.79 -21.14
CA ALA A 156 -0.25 10.91 -20.95
C ALA A 156 -0.70 10.27 -19.63
N GLY A 157 -0.17 9.09 -19.30
CA GLY A 157 -0.43 8.41 -18.03
C GLY A 157 0.00 9.23 -16.81
N THR A 158 1.14 9.93 -16.89
CA THR A 158 1.63 10.79 -15.79
C THR A 158 0.70 11.99 -15.58
N LEU A 159 0.30 12.68 -16.66
CA LEU A 159 -0.64 13.83 -16.58
C LEU A 159 -2.00 13.38 -16.05
N ARG A 160 -2.51 12.25 -16.52
CA ARG A 160 -3.75 11.65 -16.06
C ARG A 160 -3.68 11.27 -14.60
N GLY A 161 -2.59 10.62 -14.19
CA GLY A 161 -2.35 10.25 -12.80
C GLY A 161 -2.31 11.46 -11.87
N GLN A 162 -1.65 12.55 -12.29
CA GLN A 162 -1.66 13.80 -11.52
C GLN A 162 -3.09 14.35 -11.35
N ARG A 163 -3.86 14.39 -12.44
CA ARG A 163 -5.28 14.83 -12.38
C ARG A 163 -6.10 13.95 -11.45
N ASN A 164 -5.98 12.63 -11.58
CA ASN A 164 -6.77 11.68 -10.78
C ASN A 164 -6.38 11.75 -9.31
N LEU A 165 -5.08 11.83 -8.99
CA LEU A 165 -4.60 12.02 -7.61
C LEU A 165 -5.15 13.30 -6.97
N ARG A 166 -5.34 14.37 -7.76
CA ARG A 166 -6.00 15.57 -7.27
C ARG A 166 -7.45 15.27 -6.84
N TYR A 167 -8.20 14.50 -7.63
CA TYR A 167 -9.57 14.13 -7.26
C TYR A 167 -9.63 13.29 -5.98
N PHE A 168 -8.67 12.38 -5.80
CA PHE A 168 -8.53 11.65 -4.53
C PHE A 168 -8.27 12.61 -3.37
N LEU A 169 -7.33 13.56 -3.53
CA LEU A 169 -7.02 14.54 -2.49
C LEU A 169 -8.24 15.40 -2.12
N GLU A 170 -8.93 15.94 -3.12
CA GLU A 170 -10.17 16.74 -2.93
C GLU A 170 -11.27 15.93 -2.22
N SER A 171 -11.26 14.62 -2.36
CA SER A 171 -12.19 13.70 -1.71
C SER A 171 -11.74 13.21 -0.33
N GLY A 172 -10.66 13.76 0.24
CA GLY A 172 -10.19 13.43 1.59
C GLY A 172 -9.20 12.28 1.68
N PHE A 173 -8.71 11.75 0.55
CA PHE A 173 -7.67 10.74 0.60
C PHE A 173 -6.30 11.40 0.77
N THR A 174 -5.57 11.01 1.82
CA THR A 174 -4.19 11.45 2.04
C THR A 174 -3.17 10.40 1.62
N SER A 175 -3.60 9.17 1.40
CA SER A 175 -2.77 8.08 0.88
C SER A 175 -3.56 7.18 -0.07
N VAL A 176 -2.88 6.66 -1.10
CA VAL A 176 -3.41 5.65 -2.01
C VAL A 176 -2.35 4.57 -2.28
N ARG A 177 -2.78 3.33 -2.48
CA ARG A 177 -1.92 2.26 -2.96
C ARG A 177 -2.25 1.99 -4.43
N ASP A 178 -1.35 2.39 -5.34
CA ASP A 178 -1.49 2.22 -6.78
C ASP A 178 -0.89 0.90 -7.23
N LEU A 179 -1.75 -0.02 -7.62
CA LEU A 179 -1.38 -1.42 -7.86
C LEU A 179 -1.14 -1.77 -9.32
N ASN A 180 -1.27 -0.83 -10.22
CA ASN A 180 -0.85 -0.98 -11.61
C ASN A 180 -1.00 0.34 -12.36
N GLY A 181 0.01 0.68 -13.15
CA GLY A 181 -0.03 1.87 -13.98
C GLY A 181 0.88 1.75 -15.19
N VAL A 182 0.83 2.77 -16.05
CA VAL A 182 1.59 2.79 -17.30
C VAL A 182 3.07 3.08 -17.05
N SER A 183 3.93 2.18 -17.48
CA SER A 183 5.39 2.31 -17.46
C SER A 183 5.92 2.74 -16.09
N ASN A 184 6.71 3.81 -16.00
CA ASN A 184 7.25 4.35 -14.75
C ASN A 184 6.39 5.45 -14.12
N ALA A 185 5.27 5.82 -14.74
CA ALA A 185 4.43 6.92 -14.26
C ALA A 185 4.03 6.79 -12.77
N PRO A 186 3.65 5.61 -12.24
CA PRO A 186 3.33 5.48 -10.81
C PRO A 186 4.49 5.84 -9.89
N PHE A 187 5.72 5.49 -10.27
CA PHE A 187 6.91 5.79 -9.48
C PHE A 187 7.24 7.29 -9.49
N LEU A 188 7.10 7.95 -10.65
CA LEU A 188 7.28 9.40 -10.77
C LEU A 188 6.25 10.15 -9.93
N LEU A 189 4.97 9.75 -10.01
CA LEU A 189 3.89 10.35 -9.23
C LEU A 189 4.10 10.17 -7.73
N SER A 190 4.58 9.00 -7.30
CA SER A 190 4.94 8.73 -5.92
C SER A 190 6.03 9.69 -5.42
N GLN A 191 7.12 9.83 -6.17
CA GLN A 191 8.24 10.72 -5.83
C GLN A 191 7.81 12.19 -5.80
N TRP A 192 7.05 12.65 -6.80
CA TRP A 192 6.61 14.04 -6.89
C TRP A 192 5.59 14.41 -5.81
N SER A 193 4.69 13.49 -5.48
CA SER A 193 3.80 13.67 -4.33
C SER A 193 4.58 13.77 -3.01
N ALA A 194 5.55 12.87 -2.79
CA ALA A 194 6.38 12.88 -1.60
C ALA A 194 7.22 14.15 -1.49
N ALA A 195 7.73 14.66 -2.61
CA ALA A 195 8.47 15.92 -2.64
C ALA A 195 7.56 17.16 -2.50
N GLY A 196 6.23 17.00 -2.53
CA GLY A 196 5.27 18.10 -2.51
C GLY A 196 5.29 18.96 -3.79
N MET A 197 5.77 18.40 -4.89
CA MET A 197 5.81 19.08 -6.20
C MET A 197 4.45 19.07 -6.90
N ILE A 198 3.57 18.18 -6.51
CA ILE A 198 2.19 18.11 -6.98
C ILE A 198 1.24 17.97 -5.78
N PRO A 199 0.05 18.60 -5.83
CA PRO A 199 -0.99 18.37 -4.82
C PRO A 199 -1.60 16.98 -5.07
N ALA A 200 -1.26 16.02 -4.21
CA ALA A 200 -1.65 14.63 -4.35
C ALA A 200 -1.60 13.90 -3.01
N PRO A 201 -2.38 12.83 -2.82
CA PRO A 201 -2.16 11.87 -1.75
C PRO A 201 -0.76 11.27 -1.83
N ARG A 202 -0.27 10.68 -0.74
CA ARG A 202 0.92 9.82 -0.74
C ARG A 202 0.64 8.57 -1.56
N VAL A 203 1.52 8.23 -2.51
CA VAL A 203 1.32 7.11 -3.43
C VAL A 203 2.24 5.95 -3.07
N PHE A 204 1.66 4.83 -2.68
CA PHE A 204 2.36 3.55 -2.48
C PHE A 204 2.27 2.76 -3.78
N ALA A 205 3.27 2.88 -4.64
CA ALA A 205 3.23 2.37 -6.00
C ALA A 205 3.79 0.96 -6.13
N ALA A 206 3.06 0.08 -6.82
CA ALA A 206 3.58 -1.19 -7.34
C ALA A 206 4.31 -1.02 -8.68
N GLY A 207 3.93 0.02 -9.44
CA GLY A 207 4.38 0.25 -10.81
C GLY A 207 3.53 -0.51 -11.80
N TRP A 208 3.91 -1.73 -12.13
CA TRP A 208 3.20 -2.62 -13.05
C TRP A 208 2.83 -3.95 -12.39
N ILE A 209 1.90 -4.69 -13.00
CA ILE A 209 1.62 -6.08 -12.64
C ILE A 209 2.73 -6.98 -13.19
N ILE A 210 3.17 -7.96 -12.41
CA ILE A 210 4.04 -9.05 -12.85
C ILE A 210 3.20 -10.31 -13.01
N THR A 211 3.24 -10.94 -14.18
CA THR A 211 2.44 -12.12 -14.52
C THR A 211 3.23 -13.06 -15.44
N GLY A 212 2.85 -14.32 -15.51
CA GLY A 212 3.36 -15.21 -16.55
C GLY A 212 2.75 -14.91 -17.93
N THR A 213 3.38 -15.37 -18.98
CA THR A 213 2.95 -15.12 -20.36
C THR A 213 1.47 -15.48 -20.56
N GLY A 214 0.68 -14.53 -21.10
CA GLY A 214 -0.76 -14.65 -21.32
C GLY A 214 -1.61 -14.60 -20.05
N GLY A 215 -1.05 -14.18 -18.93
CA GLY A 215 -1.76 -14.03 -17.68
C GLY A 215 -2.60 -12.75 -17.60
N HIS A 216 -3.14 -12.48 -16.41
CA HIS A 216 -4.02 -11.35 -16.21
C HIS A 216 -3.34 -10.01 -16.56
N ALA A 217 -4.08 -9.17 -17.26
CA ALA A 217 -3.68 -7.91 -17.88
C ALA A 217 -2.85 -8.03 -19.18
N THR A 218 -2.58 -9.26 -19.65
CA THR A 218 -1.87 -9.51 -20.93
C THR A 218 -2.61 -10.46 -21.86
N GLU A 219 -3.83 -10.87 -21.54
CA GLU A 219 -4.55 -11.98 -22.19
C GLU A 219 -4.88 -11.75 -23.68
N ARG A 220 -4.81 -10.50 -24.13
CA ARG A 220 -5.12 -10.16 -25.54
C ARG A 220 -4.12 -9.12 -26.06
N PRO A 221 -3.37 -9.44 -27.13
CA PRO A 221 -2.41 -8.50 -27.71
C PRO A 221 -3.04 -7.22 -28.28
N SER A 222 -4.37 -7.21 -28.44
CA SER A 222 -5.10 -6.11 -29.08
C SER A 222 -5.92 -5.24 -28.12
N ILE A 223 -5.82 -5.44 -26.78
CA ILE A 223 -6.48 -4.54 -25.84
C ILE A 223 -5.50 -3.44 -25.43
N PRO A 224 -5.66 -2.21 -25.91
CA PRO A 224 -4.69 -1.14 -25.67
C PRO A 224 -4.50 -0.77 -24.20
N SER A 225 -5.54 -0.94 -23.35
CA SER A 225 -5.50 -0.61 -21.93
C SER A 225 -4.72 -1.63 -21.06
N HIS A 226 -4.30 -2.75 -21.65
CA HIS A 226 -3.61 -3.83 -20.95
C HIS A 226 -2.48 -4.37 -21.84
N GLY A 227 -1.58 -3.51 -22.24
CA GLY A 227 -0.39 -3.88 -23.03
C GLY A 227 0.86 -4.02 -22.15
N PRO A 228 2.01 -4.27 -22.77
CA PRO A 228 3.31 -4.44 -22.07
C PRO A 228 3.70 -3.22 -21.22
N GLU A 229 3.04 -2.09 -21.41
CA GLU A 229 3.26 -0.89 -20.61
C GLU A 229 2.64 -0.99 -19.20
N TYR A 230 1.60 -1.80 -19.02
CA TYR A 230 0.89 -1.96 -17.75
C TYR A 230 1.27 -3.26 -17.02
N ALA A 231 1.63 -4.31 -17.76
CA ALA A 231 1.97 -5.61 -17.19
C ALA A 231 3.28 -6.13 -17.79
N LYS A 232 4.05 -6.83 -16.98
CA LYS A 232 5.32 -7.45 -17.39
C LYS A 232 5.18 -8.95 -17.34
N GLU A 233 5.25 -9.56 -18.52
CA GLU A 233 5.24 -11.01 -18.68
C GLU A 233 6.63 -11.56 -18.40
N VAL A 234 6.69 -12.56 -17.54
CA VAL A 234 7.92 -13.26 -17.16
C VAL A 234 7.64 -14.73 -16.91
N ASP A 235 8.53 -15.60 -17.35
CA ASP A 235 8.44 -17.04 -17.18
C ASP A 235 9.73 -17.57 -16.55
N GLY A 236 9.57 -18.48 -15.60
CA GLY A 236 10.63 -19.09 -14.82
C GLY A 236 11.07 -18.26 -13.59
N PRO A 237 11.44 -18.94 -12.49
CA PRO A 237 11.71 -18.32 -11.20
C PRO A 237 12.73 -17.17 -11.21
N ASP A 238 13.80 -17.29 -12.01
CA ASP A 238 14.85 -16.26 -12.09
C ASP A 238 14.34 -14.98 -12.77
N ALA A 239 13.48 -15.10 -13.78
CA ALA A 239 12.87 -13.95 -14.44
C ALA A 239 11.91 -13.21 -13.49
N TRP A 240 11.14 -13.95 -12.69
CA TRP A 240 10.28 -13.38 -11.63
C TRP A 240 11.11 -12.61 -10.61
N ARG A 241 12.20 -13.18 -10.06
CA ARG A 241 13.13 -12.48 -9.17
C ARG A 241 13.69 -11.20 -9.80
N GLY A 242 14.13 -11.31 -11.06
CA GLY A 242 14.68 -10.19 -11.82
C GLY A 242 13.68 -9.05 -11.99
N MET A 243 12.38 -9.35 -12.19
CA MET A 243 11.34 -8.36 -12.34
C MET A 243 11.00 -7.67 -11.02
N VAL A 244 10.96 -8.41 -9.90
CA VAL A 244 10.82 -7.83 -8.56
C VAL A 244 11.94 -6.82 -8.28
N ARG A 245 13.20 -7.16 -8.60
CA ARG A 245 14.35 -6.23 -8.47
C ARG A 245 14.20 -4.99 -9.35
N LYS A 246 13.65 -5.13 -10.56
CA LYS A 246 13.40 -3.97 -11.44
C LYS A 246 12.32 -3.05 -10.86
N ALA A 247 11.24 -3.59 -10.32
CA ALA A 247 10.21 -2.82 -9.65
C ALA A 247 10.78 -2.10 -8.41
N PHE A 248 11.55 -2.80 -7.58
CA PHE A 248 12.27 -2.21 -6.44
C PHE A 248 13.18 -1.05 -6.86
N LYS A 249 13.99 -1.26 -7.93
CA LYS A 249 14.85 -0.20 -8.48
C LYS A 249 14.04 1.01 -8.96
N GLY A 250 12.84 0.78 -9.52
CA GLY A 250 11.93 1.84 -9.96
C GLY A 250 11.35 2.68 -8.81
N GLY A 251 11.37 2.16 -7.60
CA GLY A 251 10.80 2.82 -6.42
C GLY A 251 9.50 2.17 -5.93
N ALA A 252 9.27 0.89 -6.27
CA ALA A 252 8.12 0.18 -5.76
C ALA A 252 8.11 0.10 -4.23
N SER A 253 6.97 0.38 -3.62
CA SER A 253 6.69 0.20 -2.19
C SER A 253 5.93 -1.09 -1.89
N VAL A 254 5.41 -1.74 -2.92
CA VAL A 254 4.70 -3.01 -2.89
C VAL A 254 4.91 -3.72 -4.22
N ILE A 255 4.83 -5.04 -4.26
CA ILE A 255 4.84 -5.82 -5.51
C ILE A 255 3.42 -6.33 -5.77
N LYS A 256 2.88 -6.09 -6.98
CA LYS A 256 1.64 -6.73 -7.44
C LYS A 256 1.99 -7.84 -8.43
N ILE A 257 1.55 -9.05 -8.11
CA ILE A 257 1.56 -10.18 -9.03
C ILE A 257 0.14 -10.54 -9.47
N ALA A 258 0.01 -11.23 -10.58
CA ALA A 258 -1.26 -11.77 -11.04
C ALA A 258 -1.07 -13.15 -11.68
N SER A 259 -2.14 -13.96 -11.74
CA SER A 259 -2.16 -15.21 -12.52
C SER A 259 -1.80 -14.92 -14.00
N HIS A 260 -1.02 -15.69 -14.67
CA HIS A 260 -0.55 -17.05 -14.50
C HIS A 260 0.83 -17.16 -13.85
N PHE A 261 1.04 -18.19 -13.09
CA PHE A 261 2.36 -18.56 -12.56
C PHE A 261 2.36 -20.03 -12.11
N ALA A 262 3.55 -20.64 -12.05
CA ALA A 262 3.78 -21.91 -11.40
C ALA A 262 4.12 -21.72 -9.90
N PRO A 263 4.04 -22.78 -9.08
CA PRO A 263 4.33 -22.69 -7.64
C PRO A 263 5.75 -22.20 -7.30
N ASP A 264 6.75 -22.52 -8.10
CA ASP A 264 8.13 -22.08 -7.92
C ASP A 264 8.35 -20.63 -8.37
N GLU A 265 7.59 -20.15 -9.36
CA GLU A 265 7.62 -18.76 -9.83
C GLU A 265 7.05 -17.80 -8.79
N VAL A 266 5.84 -18.07 -8.29
CA VAL A 266 5.23 -17.24 -7.26
C VAL A 266 6.05 -17.24 -5.97
N ARG A 267 6.63 -18.38 -5.59
CA ARG A 267 7.53 -18.46 -4.44
C ARG A 267 8.77 -17.59 -4.65
N ALA A 268 9.38 -17.66 -5.85
CA ALA A 268 10.55 -16.85 -6.17
C ALA A 268 10.27 -15.35 -6.09
N ALA A 269 9.12 -14.91 -6.58
CA ALA A 269 8.71 -13.50 -6.48
C ALA A 269 8.53 -13.04 -5.03
N ILE A 270 7.83 -13.84 -4.22
CA ILE A 270 7.54 -13.50 -2.81
C ILE A 270 8.83 -13.49 -1.99
N GLU A 271 9.68 -14.51 -2.11
CA GLU A 271 10.96 -14.57 -1.42
C GLU A 271 11.85 -13.37 -1.76
N GLU A 272 11.96 -13.01 -3.03
CA GLU A 272 12.77 -11.87 -3.47
C GLU A 272 12.22 -10.55 -2.94
N ALA A 273 10.90 -10.35 -2.99
CA ALA A 273 10.27 -9.17 -2.45
C ALA A 273 10.50 -9.03 -0.94
N HIS A 274 10.35 -10.13 -0.20
CA HIS A 274 10.59 -10.14 1.25
C HIS A 274 12.06 -9.88 1.59
N LEU A 275 13.02 -10.41 0.81
CA LEU A 275 14.45 -10.08 0.94
C LEU A 275 14.70 -8.57 0.78
N LEU A 276 13.98 -7.92 -0.12
CA LEU A 276 14.05 -6.49 -0.34
C LEU A 276 13.17 -5.69 0.65
N GLY A 277 12.45 -6.37 1.55
CA GLY A 277 11.54 -5.79 2.54
C GLY A 277 10.27 -5.20 1.95
N LEU A 278 9.83 -5.70 0.81
CA LEU A 278 8.57 -5.34 0.17
C LEU A 278 7.50 -6.39 0.47
N LYS A 279 6.26 -5.95 0.64
CA LYS A 279 5.08 -6.82 0.64
C LYS A 279 4.69 -7.18 -0.78
N VAL A 280 4.06 -8.34 -0.92
CA VAL A 280 3.49 -8.82 -2.18
C VAL A 280 1.99 -8.94 -2.05
N THR A 281 1.28 -8.44 -3.04
CA THR A 281 -0.15 -8.66 -3.20
C THR A 281 -0.46 -9.37 -4.51
N CYS A 282 -1.53 -10.15 -4.55
CA CYS A 282 -1.92 -10.89 -5.74
C CYS A 282 -3.32 -10.59 -6.19
N ASP A 283 -3.45 -10.32 -7.48
CA ASP A 283 -4.72 -10.43 -8.21
C ASP A 283 -4.90 -11.88 -8.64
N CYS A 284 -5.32 -12.71 -7.69
CA CYS A 284 -5.37 -14.16 -7.82
C CYS A 284 -6.78 -14.71 -7.61
N GLU A 285 -7.10 -15.77 -8.34
CA GLU A 285 -8.32 -16.54 -8.20
C GLU A 285 -8.03 -18.04 -8.20
N THR A 286 -8.95 -18.81 -7.64
CA THR A 286 -8.96 -20.29 -7.72
C THR A 286 -7.60 -20.90 -7.32
N ILE A 287 -7.02 -21.72 -8.18
CA ILE A 287 -5.76 -22.42 -7.92
C ILE A 287 -4.56 -21.45 -7.69
N TYR A 288 -4.58 -20.28 -8.31
CA TYR A 288 -3.52 -19.29 -8.14
C TYR A 288 -3.55 -18.68 -6.73
N THR A 289 -4.72 -18.53 -6.13
CA THR A 289 -4.83 -18.13 -4.71
C THR A 289 -4.20 -19.18 -3.81
N GLU A 290 -4.45 -20.49 -4.06
CA GLU A 290 -3.82 -21.58 -3.30
C GLU A 290 -2.29 -21.48 -3.35
N MET A 291 -1.73 -21.37 -4.56
CA MET A 291 -0.28 -21.29 -4.76
C MET A 291 0.33 -20.06 -4.05
N ALA A 292 -0.31 -18.90 -4.16
CA ALA A 292 0.17 -17.67 -3.54
C ALA A 292 0.12 -17.73 -2.01
N VAL A 293 -0.97 -18.24 -1.45
CA VAL A 293 -1.18 -18.42 -0.01
C VAL A 293 -0.18 -19.44 0.56
N ASP A 294 0.08 -20.54 -0.15
CA ASP A 294 1.08 -21.53 0.24
C ASP A 294 2.49 -20.95 0.24
N ALA A 295 2.82 -20.13 -0.76
CA ALA A 295 4.09 -19.43 -0.87
C ALA A 295 4.30 -18.32 0.18
N GLY A 296 3.26 -17.94 0.94
CA GLY A 296 3.38 -16.98 2.03
C GLY A 296 3.24 -15.52 1.61
N ILE A 297 2.35 -15.26 0.67
CA ILE A 297 1.99 -13.91 0.24
C ILE A 297 1.43 -13.07 1.40
N ASP A 298 1.49 -11.73 1.30
CA ASP A 298 1.03 -10.83 2.35
C ASP A 298 -0.45 -10.45 2.20
N MET A 299 -0.94 -10.29 0.97
CA MET A 299 -2.33 -9.87 0.68
C MET A 299 -2.88 -10.52 -0.57
N ILE A 300 -4.20 -10.70 -0.60
CA ILE A 300 -4.98 -11.12 -1.77
C ILE A 300 -6.01 -10.03 -2.09
N GLU A 301 -6.04 -9.63 -3.34
CA GLU A 301 -7.01 -8.65 -3.86
C GLU A 301 -8.30 -9.34 -4.30
N HIS A 302 -9.39 -8.56 -4.41
CA HIS A 302 -10.66 -8.91 -5.00
C HIS A 302 -11.47 -10.01 -4.29
N PRO A 303 -12.78 -10.08 -4.54
CA PRO A 303 -13.68 -11.08 -3.95
C PRO A 303 -13.80 -12.31 -4.84
N LEU A 304 -12.69 -12.71 -5.48
CA LEU A 304 -12.68 -13.80 -6.46
C LEU A 304 -12.75 -15.17 -5.77
N PRO A 305 -13.25 -16.22 -6.47
CA PRO A 305 -13.42 -17.55 -5.90
C PRO A 305 -12.11 -18.15 -5.37
N ARG A 306 -12.18 -18.66 -4.15
CA ARG A 306 -11.08 -19.37 -3.46
C ARG A 306 -11.64 -20.49 -2.61
N SER A 307 -10.82 -21.49 -2.31
CA SER A 307 -11.26 -22.60 -1.50
C SER A 307 -11.37 -22.22 -0.01
N ASP A 308 -12.18 -22.98 0.73
CA ASP A 308 -12.24 -22.85 2.19
C ASP A 308 -10.86 -23.17 2.83
N ALA A 309 -10.03 -24.01 2.20
CA ALA A 309 -8.67 -24.32 2.63
C ALA A 309 -7.75 -23.11 2.47
N ALA A 310 -7.85 -22.37 1.35
CA ALA A 310 -7.12 -21.12 1.17
C ALA A 310 -7.52 -20.07 2.21
N ILE A 311 -8.82 -19.90 2.46
CA ILE A 311 -9.33 -18.98 3.50
C ILE A 311 -8.79 -19.37 4.88
N ALA A 312 -8.83 -20.65 5.24
CA ALA A 312 -8.28 -21.12 6.51
C ALA A 312 -6.77 -20.87 6.63
N THR A 313 -6.03 -21.04 5.54
CA THR A 313 -4.58 -20.77 5.50
C THR A 313 -4.31 -19.28 5.58
N MET A 314 -5.08 -18.43 4.90
CA MET A 314 -5.00 -16.96 5.02
C MET A 314 -5.19 -16.53 6.46
N ALA A 315 -6.22 -17.02 7.14
CA ALA A 315 -6.48 -16.71 8.54
C ALA A 315 -5.32 -17.16 9.45
N LYS A 316 -4.82 -18.38 9.27
CA LYS A 316 -3.70 -18.94 10.04
C LYS A 316 -2.40 -18.17 9.85
N LYS A 317 -2.07 -17.81 8.61
CA LYS A 317 -0.85 -17.07 8.25
C LYS A 317 -0.99 -15.56 8.38
N LYS A 318 -2.17 -15.05 8.76
CA LYS A 318 -2.50 -13.62 8.84
C LYS A 318 -2.35 -12.88 7.50
N ILE A 319 -2.65 -13.56 6.40
CA ILE A 319 -2.69 -12.96 5.07
C ILE A 319 -3.93 -12.08 4.99
N ALA A 320 -3.75 -10.82 4.63
CA ALA A 320 -4.83 -9.85 4.54
C ALA A 320 -5.58 -9.93 3.20
N ALA A 321 -6.71 -9.23 3.09
CA ALA A 321 -7.44 -9.10 1.83
C ALA A 321 -7.90 -7.66 1.59
N VAL A 322 -8.05 -7.29 0.31
CA VAL A 322 -8.68 -6.04 -0.14
C VAL A 322 -9.77 -6.40 -1.15
N PRO A 323 -11.03 -6.48 -0.73
CA PRO A 323 -12.08 -7.16 -1.50
C PRO A 323 -12.59 -6.39 -2.70
N THR A 324 -12.53 -5.06 -2.76
CA THR A 324 -12.98 -4.22 -3.90
C THR A 324 -14.33 -4.63 -4.48
N LEU A 325 -15.32 -4.87 -3.62
CA LEU A 325 -16.64 -5.39 -4.01
C LEU A 325 -17.37 -4.47 -4.99
N GLN A 326 -17.24 -3.15 -4.80
CA GLN A 326 -18.00 -2.18 -5.58
C GLN A 326 -17.59 -2.18 -7.05
N VAL A 327 -16.30 -2.30 -7.37
CA VAL A 327 -15.87 -2.34 -8.78
C VAL A 327 -16.40 -3.60 -9.48
N TYR A 328 -16.38 -4.73 -8.78
CA TYR A 328 -16.92 -5.98 -9.30
C TYR A 328 -18.44 -5.92 -9.50
N GLN A 329 -19.16 -5.23 -8.61
CA GLN A 329 -20.59 -4.96 -8.82
C GLN A 329 -20.82 -4.08 -10.07
N ASN A 330 -20.01 -3.02 -10.24
CA ASN A 330 -20.09 -2.17 -11.42
C ASN A 330 -19.81 -2.95 -12.72
N LEU A 331 -18.88 -3.90 -12.69
CA LEU A 331 -18.60 -4.77 -13.84
C LEU A 331 -19.74 -5.74 -14.13
N LEU A 332 -20.36 -6.32 -13.10
CA LEU A 332 -21.53 -7.17 -13.22
C LEU A 332 -22.71 -6.41 -13.86
N ASP A 333 -22.97 -5.21 -13.40
CA ASP A 333 -24.06 -4.36 -13.90
C ASP A 333 -23.85 -3.96 -15.38
N ARG A 334 -22.60 -3.77 -15.80
CA ARG A 334 -22.23 -3.37 -17.17
C ARG A 334 -22.07 -4.54 -18.14
N ALA A 335 -21.56 -5.67 -17.68
CA ALA A 335 -21.11 -6.79 -18.52
C ALA A 335 -21.81 -8.14 -18.21
N GLY A 336 -22.79 -8.17 -17.32
CA GLY A 336 -23.57 -9.38 -17.03
C GLY A 336 -22.77 -10.51 -16.39
N GLY A 337 -21.66 -10.23 -15.74
CA GLY A 337 -20.90 -11.22 -14.98
C GLY A 337 -19.85 -12.02 -15.76
N PHE A 338 -19.76 -11.83 -17.08
CA PHE A 338 -18.68 -12.42 -17.87
C PHE A 338 -17.48 -11.48 -17.93
N TYR A 339 -16.36 -11.87 -17.37
CA TYR A 339 -15.20 -11.02 -17.24
C TYR A 339 -14.26 -11.02 -18.47
N GLY A 340 -14.39 -11.95 -19.37
CA GLY A 340 -13.69 -11.96 -20.67
C GLY A 340 -12.17 -12.16 -20.63
N SER A 341 -11.59 -12.44 -19.45
CA SER A 341 -10.18 -12.74 -19.28
C SER A 341 -9.89 -14.22 -19.57
N THR A 342 -8.74 -14.52 -20.18
CA THR A 342 -8.33 -15.91 -20.44
C THR A 342 -8.02 -16.69 -19.18
N SER A 343 -7.59 -16.00 -18.13
CA SER A 343 -7.29 -16.58 -16.81
C SER A 343 -8.55 -16.75 -15.95
N ARG A 344 -9.60 -15.95 -16.20
CA ARG A 344 -10.83 -15.90 -15.41
C ARG A 344 -11.99 -16.54 -16.15
N ARG A 345 -12.00 -17.86 -16.23
CA ARG A 345 -12.98 -18.66 -16.97
C ARG A 345 -14.16 -19.11 -16.12
N PHE A 346 -14.68 -18.22 -15.30
CA PHE A 346 -15.84 -18.49 -14.46
C PHE A 346 -16.83 -17.31 -14.51
N THR A 347 -18.08 -17.58 -14.23
CA THR A 347 -19.11 -16.56 -14.13
C THR A 347 -19.16 -16.04 -12.70
N MET A 348 -18.94 -14.74 -12.51
CA MET A 348 -19.12 -14.07 -11.24
C MET A 348 -20.60 -13.70 -11.04
N THR A 349 -21.01 -13.66 -9.78
CA THR A 349 -22.30 -13.12 -9.36
C THR A 349 -22.11 -12.21 -8.16
N SER A 350 -22.98 -11.21 -8.01
CA SER A 350 -22.95 -10.33 -6.83
C SER A 350 -23.03 -11.11 -5.53
N GLN A 351 -23.91 -12.13 -5.50
CA GLN A 351 -24.05 -12.98 -4.30
C GLN A 351 -22.78 -13.80 -4.03
N GLY A 352 -22.18 -14.40 -5.06
CA GLY A 352 -20.94 -15.18 -4.90
C GLY A 352 -19.79 -14.34 -4.35
N ASN A 353 -19.55 -13.15 -4.94
CA ASN A 353 -18.53 -12.21 -4.45
C ASN A 353 -18.79 -11.79 -3.00
N PHE A 354 -20.05 -11.53 -2.66
CA PHE A 354 -20.41 -11.15 -1.30
C PHE A 354 -20.30 -12.33 -0.31
N ASP A 355 -20.56 -13.56 -0.75
CA ASP A 355 -20.36 -14.76 0.07
C ASP A 355 -18.87 -14.99 0.36
N GLU A 356 -17.98 -14.79 -0.62
CA GLU A 356 -16.53 -14.83 -0.39
C GLU A 356 -16.08 -13.77 0.65
N PHE A 357 -16.59 -12.56 0.55
CA PHE A 357 -16.34 -11.52 1.55
C PHE A 357 -16.77 -11.95 2.96
N LYS A 358 -17.98 -12.51 3.08
CA LYS A 358 -18.50 -12.99 4.38
C LYS A 358 -17.68 -14.14 4.95
N LYS A 359 -17.23 -15.08 4.10
CA LYS A 359 -16.35 -16.17 4.52
C LYS A 359 -15.02 -15.64 5.07
N MET A 360 -14.39 -14.71 4.38
CA MET A 360 -13.15 -14.07 4.84
C MET A 360 -13.34 -13.37 6.17
N LYS A 361 -14.42 -12.60 6.33
CA LYS A 361 -14.76 -11.96 7.60
C LYS A 361 -14.97 -12.95 8.72
N ALA A 362 -15.76 -14.03 8.48
CA ALA A 362 -16.03 -15.06 9.46
C ALA A 362 -14.76 -15.82 9.90
N ALA A 363 -13.79 -15.96 9.00
CA ALA A 363 -12.47 -16.53 9.29
C ALA A 363 -11.53 -15.57 10.05
N GLY A 364 -11.93 -14.32 10.30
CA GLY A 364 -11.14 -13.34 11.00
C GLY A 364 -10.00 -12.74 10.16
N ILE A 365 -10.09 -12.82 8.84
CA ILE A 365 -9.11 -12.20 7.94
C ILE A 365 -9.22 -10.68 8.05
N VAL A 366 -8.10 -10.01 8.24
CA VAL A 366 -8.03 -8.54 8.22
C VAL A 366 -8.28 -8.06 6.81
N MET A 367 -9.28 -7.19 6.64
CA MET A 367 -9.62 -6.64 5.33
C MET A 367 -9.39 -5.13 5.29
N GLY A 368 -8.65 -4.69 4.28
CA GLY A 368 -8.48 -3.29 3.92
C GLY A 368 -9.56 -2.82 2.94
N VAL A 369 -9.81 -1.52 2.92
CA VAL A 369 -10.75 -0.88 1.97
C VAL A 369 -9.97 -0.36 0.78
N GLY A 370 -10.39 -0.74 -0.43
CA GLY A 370 -9.85 -0.28 -1.70
C GLY A 370 -10.92 -0.25 -2.77
N THR A 371 -10.83 0.71 -3.72
CA THR A 371 -11.87 0.91 -4.74
C THR A 371 -11.64 0.12 -6.01
N ASP A 372 -10.40 -0.18 -6.34
CA ASP A 372 -10.02 -0.64 -7.68
C ASP A 372 -10.57 0.30 -8.77
N THR A 373 -10.36 1.62 -8.55
CA THR A 373 -10.85 2.66 -9.47
C THR A 373 -10.15 2.52 -10.81
N ILE A 374 -10.91 2.07 -11.82
CA ILE A 374 -10.45 1.80 -13.18
C ILE A 374 -11.02 2.83 -14.13
N GLY A 375 -10.21 3.81 -14.55
CA GLY A 375 -10.63 4.89 -15.43
C GLY A 375 -11.72 5.79 -14.83
N ASP A 376 -11.98 6.93 -15.46
CA ASP A 376 -13.02 7.89 -15.06
C ASP A 376 -13.05 8.18 -13.53
N ALA A 377 -11.87 8.37 -12.91
CA ALA A 377 -11.75 8.60 -11.47
C ALA A 377 -12.64 9.77 -10.99
N SER A 378 -12.82 10.80 -11.84
CA SER A 378 -13.70 11.93 -11.58
C SER A 378 -15.18 11.55 -11.36
N LEU A 379 -15.62 10.42 -11.91
CA LEU A 379 -17.00 9.92 -11.77
C LEU A 379 -17.14 8.93 -10.63
N MET A 380 -16.03 8.38 -10.15
CA MET A 380 -16.04 7.27 -9.20
C MET A 380 -15.70 7.72 -7.77
N VAL A 381 -14.81 8.68 -7.60
CA VAL A 381 -14.34 9.13 -6.27
C VAL A 381 -15.16 10.37 -5.83
N PRO A 382 -15.64 10.43 -4.58
CA PRO A 382 -15.54 9.45 -3.50
C PRO A 382 -16.61 8.36 -3.48
N ASN A 383 -17.59 8.39 -4.38
CA ASN A 383 -18.79 7.57 -4.31
C ASN A 383 -18.51 6.06 -4.32
N SER A 384 -17.54 5.60 -5.12
CA SER A 384 -17.14 4.18 -5.13
C SER A 384 -16.57 3.74 -3.79
N TYR A 385 -15.80 4.59 -3.13
CA TYR A 385 -15.24 4.28 -1.82
C TYR A 385 -16.32 4.21 -0.72
N ILE A 386 -17.25 5.17 -0.72
CA ILE A 386 -18.40 5.16 0.17
C ILE A 386 -19.25 3.90 -0.05
N ALA A 387 -19.46 3.52 -1.30
CA ALA A 387 -20.17 2.29 -1.64
C ALA A 387 -19.42 1.03 -1.16
N GLU A 388 -18.08 1.00 -1.26
CA GLU A 388 -17.26 -0.08 -0.71
C GLU A 388 -17.42 -0.18 0.81
N LEU A 389 -17.39 0.94 1.54
CA LEU A 389 -17.67 0.96 2.98
C LEU A 389 -19.07 0.44 3.32
N LYS A 390 -20.06 0.75 2.50
CA LYS A 390 -21.43 0.22 2.67
C LYS A 390 -21.48 -1.29 2.47
N TRP A 391 -20.66 -1.86 1.56
CA TRP A 391 -20.51 -3.32 1.43
C TRP A 391 -19.93 -3.93 2.70
N PHE A 392 -18.94 -3.29 3.33
CA PHE A 392 -18.40 -3.74 4.62
C PHE A 392 -19.49 -3.77 5.70
N VAL A 393 -20.29 -2.69 5.79
CA VAL A 393 -21.40 -2.64 6.75
C VAL A 393 -22.45 -3.72 6.47
N ARG A 394 -22.84 -3.90 5.20
CA ARG A 394 -23.74 -4.97 4.78
C ARG A 394 -23.19 -6.35 5.13
N GLY A 395 -21.88 -6.53 5.06
CA GLY A 395 -21.16 -7.74 5.43
C GLY A 395 -20.95 -7.92 6.94
N GLY A 396 -21.50 -7.03 7.76
CA GLY A 396 -21.53 -7.16 9.22
C GLY A 396 -20.41 -6.43 9.97
N TYR A 397 -19.74 -5.47 9.34
CA TYR A 397 -18.96 -4.46 10.07
C TYR A 397 -19.90 -3.42 10.67
N SER A 398 -19.54 -2.85 11.82
CA SER A 398 -20.16 -1.59 12.23
C SER A 398 -19.66 -0.45 11.32
N ARG A 399 -20.36 0.68 11.28
CA ARG A 399 -19.85 1.87 10.57
C ARG A 399 -18.49 2.30 11.12
N ILE A 400 -18.33 2.23 12.44
CA ILE A 400 -17.07 2.52 13.11
C ILE A 400 -15.94 1.59 12.62
N ASP A 401 -16.18 0.28 12.55
CA ASP A 401 -15.17 -0.66 12.06
C ASP A 401 -14.85 -0.45 10.58
N ALA A 402 -15.84 -0.05 9.77
CA ALA A 402 -15.60 0.33 8.38
C ALA A 402 -14.73 1.59 8.27
N LEU A 403 -14.96 2.62 9.09
CA LEU A 403 -14.11 3.81 9.14
C LEU A 403 -12.70 3.49 9.67
N LYS A 404 -12.58 2.58 10.64
CA LYS A 404 -11.27 2.07 11.10
C LYS A 404 -10.56 1.32 9.97
N ALA A 405 -11.27 0.53 9.18
CA ALA A 405 -10.70 -0.14 8.00
C ALA A 405 -10.19 0.87 6.96
N ALA A 406 -10.92 1.96 6.75
CA ALA A 406 -10.56 3.06 5.83
C ALA A 406 -9.36 3.90 6.28
N THR A 407 -8.91 3.77 7.53
CA THR A 407 -7.90 4.61 8.16
C THR A 407 -6.80 3.77 8.81
N ILE A 408 -6.90 3.47 10.09
CA ILE A 408 -5.81 2.81 10.86
C ILE A 408 -5.52 1.38 10.40
N VAL A 409 -6.53 0.61 9.95
CA VAL A 409 -6.29 -0.74 9.45
C VAL A 409 -5.53 -0.69 8.13
N ASN A 410 -5.95 0.17 7.19
CA ASN A 410 -5.24 0.39 5.93
C ASN A 410 -3.80 0.88 6.18
N ALA A 411 -3.59 1.81 7.11
CA ALA A 411 -2.26 2.26 7.50
C ALA A 411 -1.38 1.11 8.01
N ARG A 412 -1.93 0.23 8.85
CA ARG A 412 -1.20 -0.96 9.35
C ARG A 412 -0.87 -1.96 8.24
N LEU A 413 -1.77 -2.14 7.28
CA LEU A 413 -1.53 -3.01 6.12
C LEU A 413 -0.41 -2.48 5.22
N LEU A 414 -0.20 -1.15 5.23
CA LEU A 414 0.92 -0.47 4.55
C LEU A 414 2.21 -0.42 5.38
N ASP A 415 2.26 -1.02 6.59
CA ASP A 415 3.34 -0.87 7.57
C ASP A 415 3.58 0.59 8.02
N MET A 416 2.52 1.41 7.94
CA MET A 416 2.53 2.84 8.31
C MET A 416 1.67 3.15 9.54
N GLY A 417 1.23 2.15 10.28
CA GLY A 417 0.34 2.35 11.41
C GLY A 417 0.91 3.23 12.53
N ASP A 418 2.24 3.31 12.64
CA ASP A 418 2.93 4.18 13.60
C ASP A 418 3.03 5.63 13.12
N GLU A 419 2.79 5.90 11.83
CA GLU A 419 2.92 7.20 11.19
C GLU A 419 1.58 7.78 10.71
N LEU A 420 0.63 6.93 10.32
CA LEU A 420 -0.62 7.28 9.64
C LEU A 420 -1.84 6.60 10.27
N GLY A 421 -3.02 7.02 9.83
CA GLY A 421 -4.31 6.34 10.07
C GLY A 421 -4.96 6.64 11.40
N SER A 422 -4.35 7.45 12.27
CA SER A 422 -4.95 7.96 13.50
C SER A 422 -4.43 9.36 13.83
N ILE A 423 -5.17 10.11 14.62
CA ILE A 423 -4.79 11.46 15.07
C ILE A 423 -4.18 11.34 16.46
N GLU A 424 -2.87 11.18 16.51
CA GLU A 424 -2.09 11.03 17.73
C GLU A 424 -0.83 11.91 17.66
N ALA A 425 -0.42 12.48 18.80
CA ALA A 425 0.80 13.29 18.85
C ALA A 425 2.02 12.51 18.34
N GLY A 426 2.83 13.13 17.51
CA GLY A 426 4.03 12.57 16.89
C GLY A 426 3.78 11.94 15.52
N LYS A 427 2.55 11.57 15.16
CA LYS A 427 2.23 11.05 13.82
C LYS A 427 2.21 12.14 12.76
N LEU A 428 2.27 11.75 11.50
CA LEU A 428 2.10 12.66 10.37
C LEU A 428 0.73 13.34 10.42
N ALA A 429 0.70 14.62 10.13
CA ALA A 429 -0.52 15.38 10.09
C ALA A 429 -1.24 15.18 8.75
N ASP A 430 -1.86 14.01 8.63
CA ASP A 430 -2.75 13.61 7.55
C ASP A 430 -4.18 13.58 8.10
N ILE A 431 -4.91 14.68 7.95
CA ILE A 431 -6.18 14.96 8.65
C ILE A 431 -7.19 15.50 7.66
N ILE A 432 -8.45 15.10 7.82
CA ILE A 432 -9.58 15.69 7.09
C ILE A 432 -10.63 16.25 8.06
N VAL A 433 -11.35 17.28 7.61
CA VAL A 433 -12.53 17.81 8.27
C VAL A 433 -13.72 17.60 7.36
N VAL A 434 -14.75 16.94 7.88
CA VAL A 434 -15.95 16.55 7.16
C VAL A 434 -17.16 17.30 7.75
N ASP A 435 -17.92 17.98 6.89
CA ASP A 435 -19.20 18.59 7.28
C ASP A 435 -20.28 17.52 7.42
N GLY A 436 -20.29 16.87 8.58
CA GLY A 436 -21.19 15.77 8.87
C GLY A 436 -20.69 14.81 9.93
N ARG A 437 -21.32 13.65 9.98
CA ARG A 437 -21.06 12.59 10.96
C ARG A 437 -20.86 11.24 10.29
N PRO A 438 -19.68 10.97 9.71
CA PRO A 438 -19.42 9.69 9.02
C PRO A 438 -19.62 8.46 9.90
N ASP A 439 -19.43 8.59 11.21
CA ASP A 439 -19.70 7.54 12.21
C ASP A 439 -21.20 7.17 12.32
N GLU A 440 -22.09 8.11 11.98
CA GLU A 440 -23.54 7.92 11.93
C GLU A 440 -24.07 7.67 10.51
N ASN A 441 -23.48 8.34 9.52
CA ASN A 441 -23.87 8.24 8.11
C ASN A 441 -22.63 8.29 7.18
N LEU A 442 -22.30 7.17 6.55
CA LEU A 442 -21.12 7.08 5.66
C LEU A 442 -21.20 8.02 4.45
N ASP A 443 -22.41 8.43 4.01
CA ASP A 443 -22.54 9.37 2.89
C ASP A 443 -21.98 10.76 3.22
N ASP A 444 -21.83 11.09 4.48
CA ASP A 444 -21.23 12.35 4.90
C ASP A 444 -19.73 12.43 4.53
N LEU A 445 -19.06 11.31 4.24
CA LEU A 445 -17.71 11.32 3.68
C LEU A 445 -17.59 12.05 2.33
N ALA A 446 -18.70 12.28 1.63
CA ALA A 446 -18.71 13.12 0.42
C ALA A 446 -18.60 14.63 0.72
N LYS A 447 -18.65 15.03 1.98
CA LYS A 447 -18.66 16.43 2.42
C LYS A 447 -17.34 16.83 3.07
N VAL A 448 -16.22 16.43 2.45
CA VAL A 448 -14.89 16.86 2.91
C VAL A 448 -14.70 18.33 2.57
N GLU A 449 -14.38 19.14 3.56
CA GLU A 449 -14.11 20.57 3.40
C GLU A 449 -12.64 20.91 3.56
N GLU A 450 -11.94 20.24 4.49
CA GLU A 450 -10.54 20.51 4.73
C GLU A 450 -9.71 19.24 4.58
N VAL A 451 -8.57 19.36 3.90
CA VAL A 451 -7.57 18.29 3.82
C VAL A 451 -6.20 18.82 4.17
N ILE A 452 -5.64 18.25 5.21
CA ILE A 452 -4.27 18.47 5.65
C ILE A 452 -3.48 17.19 5.32
N LYS A 453 -2.42 17.32 4.54
CA LYS A 453 -1.51 16.22 4.21
C LYS A 453 -0.07 16.62 4.48
N ASP A 454 0.67 15.81 5.22
CA ASP A 454 2.02 16.15 5.67
C ASP A 454 2.07 17.55 6.33
N GLY A 455 1.05 17.90 7.12
CA GLY A 455 0.90 19.20 7.78
C GLY A 455 0.55 20.36 6.85
N GLN A 456 0.45 20.13 5.56
CA GLN A 456 0.07 21.17 4.59
C GLN A 456 -1.45 21.21 4.42
N TRP A 457 -2.05 22.35 4.65
CA TRP A 457 -3.47 22.58 4.43
C TRP A 457 -3.73 22.82 2.95
N LEU A 458 -4.07 21.76 2.21
CA LEU A 458 -4.18 21.72 0.76
C LEU A 458 -5.59 21.96 0.22
N ILE A 459 -6.61 21.48 0.92
CA ILE A 459 -8.00 21.76 0.58
C ILE A 459 -8.58 22.66 1.67
N ARG A 460 -9.24 23.74 1.28
CA ARG A 460 -9.85 24.73 2.15
C ARG A 460 -11.25 25.03 1.64
N ASP A 461 -12.26 24.86 2.51
CA ASP A 461 -13.66 25.03 2.12
C ASP A 461 -14.01 24.24 0.82
N GLY A 462 -13.48 23.01 0.68
CA GLY A 462 -13.68 22.14 -0.48
C GLY A 462 -12.86 22.49 -1.73
N GLU A 463 -12.04 23.55 -1.71
CA GLU A 463 -11.28 23.99 -2.87
C GLU A 463 -9.77 23.73 -2.69
N LEU A 464 -9.12 23.29 -3.77
CA LEU A 464 -7.68 23.10 -3.79
C LEU A 464 -6.94 24.45 -3.78
N VAL A 465 -6.15 24.67 -2.75
CA VAL A 465 -5.29 25.85 -2.61
C VAL A 465 -3.83 25.46 -2.88
N THR A 466 -3.32 25.90 -4.02
CA THR A 466 -1.90 25.77 -4.32
C THR A 466 -1.13 26.99 -3.86
N PRO A 467 -0.07 26.83 -3.04
CA PRO A 467 0.76 27.95 -2.64
C PRO A 467 1.34 28.66 -3.88
N ARG A 468 1.33 30.00 -3.85
CA ARG A 468 1.99 30.78 -4.90
C ARG A 468 3.47 30.43 -4.93
N HIS A 469 4.02 30.23 -6.13
CA HIS A 469 5.46 30.10 -6.29
C HIS A 469 6.17 31.36 -5.75
N VAL A 470 7.11 31.14 -4.85
CA VAL A 470 8.01 32.16 -4.33
C VAL A 470 9.41 31.77 -4.79
N SER A 471 10.04 32.64 -5.61
CA SER A 471 11.42 32.43 -6.02
C SER A 471 12.33 32.51 -4.80
N THR A 472 13.10 31.46 -4.57
CA THR A 472 14.18 31.48 -3.58
C THR A 472 15.28 32.38 -4.06
N PRO A 473 15.84 33.29 -3.22
CA PRO A 473 17.04 34.05 -3.56
C PRO A 473 18.16 33.08 -3.95
N LEU A 474 18.90 33.39 -5.00
CA LEU A 474 20.12 32.66 -5.32
C LEU A 474 21.05 32.74 -4.09
N VAL A 475 21.30 31.61 -3.46
CA VAL A 475 22.27 31.52 -2.38
C VAL A 475 23.62 31.83 -2.97
N LYS A 476 24.25 32.95 -2.56
CA LYS A 476 25.66 33.20 -2.88
C LYS A 476 26.45 32.02 -2.27
N PRO A 477 27.27 31.33 -3.06
CA PRO A 477 28.12 30.30 -2.49
C PRO A 477 28.95 30.93 -1.37
N SER A 478 28.94 30.29 -0.22
CA SER A 478 29.84 30.68 0.87
C SER A 478 31.27 30.66 0.32
N PRO A 479 32.09 31.66 0.63
CA PRO A 479 33.51 31.58 0.25
C PRO A 479 34.09 30.29 0.86
N PRO A 480 35.02 29.61 0.17
CA PRO A 480 35.64 28.42 0.71
C PRO A 480 36.18 28.76 2.10
N ALA A 481 35.88 27.90 3.06
CA ALA A 481 36.44 28.02 4.41
C ALA A 481 37.95 28.05 4.28
N ASP A 482 38.59 29.03 4.91
CA ASP A 482 40.05 29.07 4.98
C ASP A 482 40.55 27.77 5.60
N VAL A 483 41.00 26.86 4.75
CA VAL A 483 41.69 25.65 5.19
C VAL A 483 43.05 26.13 5.69
N LYS A 484 43.19 26.19 7.03
CA LYS A 484 44.47 26.42 7.67
C LYS A 484 45.30 25.14 7.68
#